data_0196ea338c7cfa2cee167022fc209447
#
_entry.id   0196ea338c7cfa2cee167022fc209447
#
_cell.length_a   1.000
_cell.length_b   1.000
_cell.length_c   1.000
_cell.angle_alpha   90.00
_cell.angle_beta   90.00
_cell.angle_gamma   90.00
#
_symmetry.space_group_name_H-M   'P 1'
#
loop_
_entity.id
_entity.type
_entity.pdbx_description
1 polymer ?
#
loop_
_entity_poly.entity_id
_entity_poly.type
_entity_poly.pdbx_seq_one_letter_code
_entity_poly.pdbx_strand_id
1 'polypeptide(L)'
;MYVTSTSAGPAFEGGNISCGMASIPGVISHVFMEETGKAGFQVIGETDGENKKQQAIGICGTGMIDLVYELREHQMIDEHGTYSDLYFDTGYELAEKVKFTQNDIRELQMAKAAIRAGVDILVKKAGIAFDEVDNCYLAGGFGTKIDIKKAAGIGLIPKELEMKTIPVGNTVLAGTKEVLLSRISKEELEKIQTMADVINLAEENDFEELYLSYMDSVSYTHLTL
;
A
#
# COMPACT_ATOMS: atom_id res chain seq x y z
N MET A 1 -4.39 -8.85 -22.50
CA MET A 1 -3.87 -8.15 -21.30
C MET A 1 -5.07 -7.69 -20.49
N TYR A 2 -5.25 -8.20 -19.26
CA TYR A 2 -6.33 -7.76 -18.38
C TYR A 2 -5.92 -6.49 -17.62
N VAL A 3 -6.85 -5.55 -17.50
CA VAL A 3 -6.67 -4.30 -16.78
C VAL A 3 -7.92 -3.99 -15.96
N THR A 4 -7.73 -3.37 -14.80
CA THR A 4 -8.83 -2.89 -13.97
C THR A 4 -8.44 -1.63 -13.20
N SER A 5 -9.42 -0.97 -12.62
CA SER A 5 -9.21 0.07 -11.61
C SER A 5 -9.98 -0.27 -10.35
N THR A 6 -9.40 0.02 -9.20
CA THR A 6 -10.04 -0.21 -7.90
C THR A 6 -10.41 1.12 -7.25
N SER A 7 -11.55 1.16 -6.58
CA SER A 7 -11.96 2.32 -5.77
C SER A 7 -11.31 2.24 -4.39
N ALA A 8 -9.97 2.38 -4.35
CA ALA A 8 -9.19 2.28 -3.11
C ALA A 8 -9.37 3.49 -2.18
N GLY A 9 -9.97 4.58 -2.64
CA GLY A 9 -10.03 5.83 -1.89
C GLY A 9 -8.66 6.51 -1.76
N PRO A 10 -8.58 7.66 -1.08
CA PRO A 10 -7.37 8.49 -1.02
C PRO A 10 -6.46 8.18 0.19
N ALA A 11 -6.64 7.06 0.91
CA ALA A 11 -5.94 6.80 2.16
C ALA A 11 -4.41 6.79 2.00
N PHE A 12 -3.88 6.16 0.94
CA PHE A 12 -2.44 6.12 0.68
C PHE A 12 -1.84 7.46 0.28
N GLU A 13 -2.65 8.40 -0.19
CA GLU A 13 -2.27 9.80 -0.42
C GLU A 13 -2.45 10.67 0.82
N GLY A 14 -2.89 10.10 1.94
CA GLY A 14 -3.14 10.79 3.21
C GLY A 14 -4.56 11.35 3.36
N GLY A 15 -5.45 11.13 2.40
CA GLY A 15 -6.85 11.53 2.51
C GLY A 15 -7.63 10.62 3.46
N ASN A 16 -8.60 11.19 4.18
CA ASN A 16 -9.41 10.52 5.20
C ASN A 16 -8.61 9.99 6.42
N ILE A 17 -7.32 10.21 6.48
CA ILE A 17 -6.45 9.84 7.61
C ILE A 17 -6.21 11.08 8.47
N SER A 18 -6.44 10.99 9.77
CA SER A 18 -6.42 12.13 10.69
C SER A 18 -5.10 12.90 10.70
N CYS A 19 -3.98 12.22 10.56
CA CYS A 19 -2.63 12.78 10.46
C CYS A 19 -1.98 12.52 9.09
N GLY A 20 -2.76 12.10 8.09
CA GLY A 20 -2.28 11.77 6.76
C GLY A 20 -1.84 13.00 5.97
N MET A 21 -0.74 12.86 5.24
CA MET A 21 -0.18 13.93 4.40
C MET A 21 0.46 13.38 3.13
N ALA A 22 0.52 14.23 2.11
CA ALA A 22 1.35 13.95 0.93
C ALA A 22 2.83 13.84 1.32
N SER A 23 3.63 13.17 0.48
CA SER A 23 5.07 12.95 0.71
C SER A 23 5.87 14.25 0.52
N ILE A 24 5.89 15.11 1.51
CA ILE A 24 6.63 16.39 1.56
C ILE A 24 7.64 16.43 2.71
N PRO A 25 8.63 17.32 2.71
CA PRO A 25 9.59 17.46 3.81
C PRO A 25 8.89 17.64 5.17
N GLY A 26 9.39 16.94 6.21
CA GLY A 26 8.83 16.93 7.56
C GLY A 26 7.77 15.86 7.81
N VAL A 27 7.35 15.11 6.79
CA VAL A 27 6.36 14.03 6.92
C VAL A 27 7.06 12.70 7.17
N ILE A 28 6.52 11.89 8.08
CA ILE A 28 7.02 10.54 8.39
C ILE A 28 6.82 9.63 7.18
N SER A 29 7.90 9.03 6.70
CA SER A 29 7.91 8.12 5.55
C SER A 29 8.28 6.69 5.89
N HIS A 30 8.97 6.48 7.01
CA HIS A 30 9.32 5.16 7.53
C HIS A 30 9.07 5.08 9.02
N VAL A 31 8.59 3.91 9.48
CA VAL A 31 8.39 3.59 10.88
C VAL A 31 9.01 2.22 11.17
N PHE A 32 9.64 2.10 12.32
CA PHE A 32 10.25 0.88 12.82
C PHE A 32 10.10 0.79 14.33
N MET A 33 10.13 -0.42 14.90
CA MET A 33 10.12 -0.57 16.35
C MET A 33 11.53 -0.53 16.90
N GLU A 34 11.74 0.30 17.92
CA GLU A 34 13.00 0.37 18.68
C GLU A 34 13.06 -0.76 19.74
N GLU A 35 14.26 -1.06 20.23
CA GLU A 35 14.45 -2.02 21.35
C GLU A 35 13.69 -1.63 22.62
N THR A 36 13.36 -0.35 22.76
CA THR A 36 12.57 0.20 23.87
C THR A 36 11.09 -0.18 23.82
N GLY A 37 10.63 -0.78 22.72
CA GLY A 37 9.21 -1.07 22.47
C GLY A 37 8.40 0.15 22.02
N LYS A 38 9.06 1.27 21.70
CA LYS A 38 8.43 2.46 21.08
C LYS A 38 8.72 2.50 19.58
N ALA A 39 7.78 3.01 18.81
CA ALA A 39 8.02 3.24 17.41
C ALA A 39 8.98 4.42 17.19
N GLY A 40 10.07 4.15 16.47
CA GLY A 40 10.93 5.15 15.86
C GLY A 40 10.46 5.48 14.45
N PHE A 41 10.89 6.61 13.90
CA PHE A 41 10.50 7.02 12.56
C PHE A 41 11.56 7.86 11.86
N GLN A 42 11.45 7.93 10.54
CA GLN A 42 12.22 8.82 9.67
C GLN A 42 11.29 9.79 8.96
N VAL A 43 11.71 11.06 8.83
CA VAL A 43 10.97 12.08 8.09
C VAL A 43 11.64 12.39 6.75
N ILE A 44 10.82 12.79 5.76
CA ILE A 44 11.31 13.20 4.45
C ILE A 44 12.12 14.50 4.60
N GLY A 45 13.31 14.55 3.98
CA GLY A 45 14.20 15.73 3.98
C GLY A 45 15.12 15.83 5.20
N GLU A 46 15.11 14.85 6.10
CA GLU A 46 16.11 14.74 7.17
C GLU A 46 17.44 14.31 6.56
N THR A 47 18.51 15.12 6.76
CA THR A 47 19.87 14.75 6.38
C THR A 47 20.60 14.26 7.61
N ASP A 48 21.27 13.11 7.49
CA ASP A 48 22.14 12.55 8.53
C ASP A 48 23.18 13.59 8.94
N GLY A 49 23.10 14.06 10.19
CA GLY A 49 24.15 14.93 10.78
C GLY A 49 23.70 16.26 11.37
N GLU A 50 22.50 16.71 11.18
CA GLU A 50 21.99 17.90 11.89
C GLU A 50 21.15 17.48 13.09
N ASN A 51 21.61 17.84 14.30
CA ASN A 51 20.97 17.59 15.61
C ASN A 51 19.60 18.30 15.82
N LYS A 52 18.86 18.60 14.76
CA LYS A 52 17.47 19.03 14.84
C LYS A 52 16.61 17.89 14.38
N LYS A 53 16.10 17.07 15.32
CA LYS A 53 14.91 16.23 15.06
C LYS A 53 13.87 17.16 14.47
N GLN A 54 13.66 17.06 13.15
CA GLN A 54 12.64 17.83 12.48
C GLN A 54 11.31 17.36 13.06
N GLN A 55 10.52 18.28 13.59
CA GLN A 55 9.24 17.92 14.21
C GLN A 55 8.34 17.32 13.12
N ALA A 56 7.94 16.07 13.30
CA ALA A 56 7.05 15.41 12.35
C ALA A 56 5.71 16.16 12.28
N ILE A 57 5.24 16.44 11.06
CA ILE A 57 4.02 17.22 10.81
C ILE A 57 2.85 16.35 10.35
N GLY A 58 3.11 15.08 10.00
CA GLY A 58 2.13 14.10 9.52
C GLY A 58 2.82 12.81 9.10
N ILE A 59 2.05 11.91 8.50
CA ILE A 59 2.53 10.61 8.01
C ILE A 59 2.04 10.38 6.58
N CYS A 60 2.91 9.91 5.69
CA CYS A 60 2.53 9.56 4.32
C CYS A 60 2.23 8.06 4.18
N GLY A 61 1.72 7.66 3.01
CA GLY A 61 1.27 6.29 2.75
C GLY A 61 2.29 5.21 3.09
N THR A 62 3.58 5.41 2.79
CA THR A 62 4.63 4.44 3.13
C THR A 62 4.83 4.33 4.64
N GLY A 63 4.84 5.47 5.35
CA GLY A 63 4.91 5.48 6.81
C GLY A 63 3.70 4.82 7.47
N MET A 64 2.49 4.96 6.90
CA MET A 64 1.27 4.29 7.40
C MET A 64 1.37 2.77 7.27
N ILE A 65 1.86 2.27 6.14
CA ILE A 65 2.08 0.83 5.93
C ILE A 65 3.06 0.28 6.96
N ASP A 66 4.19 0.99 7.13
CA ASP A 66 5.20 0.61 8.11
C ASP A 66 4.59 0.60 9.52
N LEU A 67 3.85 1.66 9.89
CA LEU A 67 3.24 1.78 11.21
C LEU A 67 2.26 0.64 11.49
N VAL A 68 1.33 0.36 10.58
CA VAL A 68 0.33 -0.70 10.79
C VAL A 68 1.00 -2.08 10.86
N TYR A 69 2.04 -2.31 10.06
CA TYR A 69 2.84 -3.52 10.15
C TYR A 69 3.49 -3.67 11.54
N GLU A 70 4.17 -2.63 12.02
CA GLU A 70 4.84 -2.64 13.34
C GLU A 70 3.84 -2.79 14.49
N LEU A 71 2.71 -2.08 14.46
CA LEU A 71 1.66 -2.20 15.47
C LEU A 71 1.11 -3.63 15.57
N ARG A 72 0.99 -4.31 14.43
CA ARG A 72 0.52 -5.69 14.38
C ARG A 72 1.58 -6.66 14.89
N GLU A 73 2.82 -6.58 14.42
CA GLU A 73 3.92 -7.46 14.82
C GLU A 73 4.18 -7.39 16.35
N HIS A 74 3.90 -6.22 16.94
CA HIS A 74 4.06 -5.99 18.38
C HIS A 74 2.74 -6.10 19.17
N GLN A 75 1.69 -6.70 18.57
CA GLN A 75 0.40 -7.00 19.24
C GLN A 75 -0.30 -5.76 19.82
N MET A 76 -0.04 -4.58 19.28
CA MET A 76 -0.76 -3.36 19.65
C MET A 76 -2.12 -3.26 18.93
N ILE A 77 -2.24 -3.92 17.79
CA ILE A 77 -3.49 -4.21 17.10
C ILE A 77 -3.62 -5.72 16.89
N ASP A 78 -4.86 -6.20 16.86
CA ASP A 78 -5.17 -7.60 16.57
C ASP A 78 -5.17 -7.89 15.05
N GLU A 79 -5.51 -9.13 14.68
CA GLU A 79 -5.62 -9.58 13.29
C GLU A 79 -6.69 -8.85 12.49
N HIS A 80 -7.72 -8.33 13.16
CA HIS A 80 -8.78 -7.52 12.56
C HIS A 80 -8.43 -6.03 12.50
N GLY A 81 -7.21 -5.64 12.94
CA GLY A 81 -6.77 -4.25 13.00
C GLY A 81 -7.43 -3.44 14.10
N THR A 82 -7.90 -4.10 15.17
CA THR A 82 -8.47 -3.43 16.33
C THR A 82 -7.36 -3.17 17.35
N TYR A 83 -7.27 -1.93 17.81
CA TYR A 83 -6.33 -1.60 18.88
C TYR A 83 -6.64 -2.36 20.17
N SER A 84 -5.59 -2.70 20.92
CA SER A 84 -5.73 -3.11 22.31
C SER A 84 -6.37 -2.01 23.16
N ASP A 85 -6.96 -2.37 24.30
CA ASP A 85 -7.66 -1.42 25.20
C ASP A 85 -6.85 -0.17 25.52
N LEU A 86 -5.52 -0.28 25.54
CA LEU A 86 -4.62 0.85 25.83
C LEU A 86 -4.71 1.97 24.78
N TYR A 87 -4.97 1.63 23.51
CA TYR A 87 -4.93 2.57 22.40
C TYR A 87 -6.28 2.75 21.71
N PHE A 88 -7.29 1.96 22.06
CA PHE A 88 -8.58 1.93 21.35
C PHE A 88 -9.24 3.31 21.28
N ASP A 89 -9.38 3.99 22.42
CA ASP A 89 -10.02 5.30 22.48
C ASP A 89 -9.08 6.45 22.09
N THR A 90 -7.77 6.25 22.29
CA THR A 90 -6.81 7.34 22.14
C THR A 90 -6.06 7.32 20.80
N GLY A 91 -5.97 6.18 20.14
CA GLY A 91 -5.03 5.95 19.04
C GLY A 91 -3.57 5.85 19.51
N TYR A 92 -2.67 5.52 18.58
CA TYR A 92 -1.23 5.45 18.83
C TYR A 92 -0.56 6.79 18.51
N GLU A 93 0.10 7.40 19.50
CA GLU A 93 0.85 8.64 19.34
C GLU A 93 2.28 8.34 18.89
N LEU A 94 2.57 8.56 17.62
CA LEU A 94 3.89 8.38 17.01
C LEU A 94 4.78 9.60 17.21
N ALA A 95 4.20 10.80 17.16
CA ALA A 95 4.82 12.08 17.45
C ALA A 95 3.77 13.08 17.95
N GLU A 96 4.17 14.20 18.55
CA GLU A 96 3.29 15.22 19.14
C GLU A 96 2.07 15.59 18.27
N LYS A 97 2.26 15.67 16.94
CA LYS A 97 1.21 16.00 15.97
C LYS A 97 0.76 14.84 15.10
N VAL A 98 1.29 13.63 15.36
CA VAL A 98 1.03 12.45 14.54
C VAL A 98 0.46 11.36 15.42
N LYS A 99 -0.87 11.28 15.39
CA LYS A 99 -1.64 10.32 16.14
C LYS A 99 -2.49 9.49 15.18
N PHE A 100 -2.30 8.18 15.20
CA PHE A 100 -2.97 7.25 14.31
C PHE A 100 -4.10 6.56 15.07
N THR A 101 -5.34 6.81 14.64
CA THR A 101 -6.55 6.38 15.34
C THR A 101 -7.07 5.03 14.84
N GLN A 102 -8.06 4.47 15.54
CA GLN A 102 -8.77 3.26 15.08
C GLN A 102 -9.43 3.49 13.70
N ASN A 103 -9.97 4.69 13.48
CA ASN A 103 -10.59 5.02 12.18
C ASN A 103 -9.55 5.06 11.05
N ASP A 104 -8.35 5.55 11.32
CA ASP A 104 -7.26 5.59 10.33
C ASP A 104 -6.85 4.17 9.89
N ILE A 105 -6.83 3.22 10.84
CA ILE A 105 -6.60 1.81 10.51
C ILE A 105 -7.69 1.29 9.58
N ARG A 106 -8.98 1.61 9.84
CA ARG A 106 -10.10 1.17 9.00
C ARG A 106 -10.03 1.73 7.58
N GLU A 107 -9.70 3.02 7.43
CA GLU A 107 -9.49 3.64 6.13
C GLU A 107 -8.36 2.95 5.34
N LEU A 108 -7.25 2.63 6.00
CA LEU A 108 -6.15 1.91 5.37
C LEU A 108 -6.55 0.47 4.97
N GLN A 109 -7.31 -0.22 5.83
CA GLN A 109 -7.82 -1.57 5.56
C GLN A 109 -8.74 -1.58 4.33
N MET A 110 -9.66 -0.62 4.21
CA MET A 110 -10.54 -0.50 3.05
C MET A 110 -9.75 -0.28 1.75
N ALA A 111 -8.79 0.63 1.77
CA ALA A 111 -7.95 0.90 0.62
C ALA A 111 -7.11 -0.32 0.20
N LYS A 112 -6.49 -0.98 1.16
CA LYS A 112 -5.71 -2.20 0.97
C LYS A 112 -6.57 -3.33 0.39
N ALA A 113 -7.74 -3.58 0.97
CA ALA A 113 -8.65 -4.64 0.56
C ALA A 113 -9.12 -4.47 -0.89
N ALA A 114 -9.44 -3.25 -1.30
CA ALA A 114 -9.84 -2.95 -2.68
C ALA A 114 -8.72 -3.29 -3.68
N ILE A 115 -7.48 -2.87 -3.39
CA ILE A 115 -6.32 -3.16 -4.24
C ILE A 115 -6.07 -4.67 -4.30
N ARG A 116 -6.06 -5.33 -3.14
CA ARG A 116 -5.79 -6.77 -3.07
C ARG A 116 -6.85 -7.59 -3.82
N ALA A 117 -8.13 -7.33 -3.61
CA ALA A 117 -9.21 -8.01 -4.33
C ALA A 117 -9.11 -7.82 -5.85
N GLY A 118 -8.74 -6.61 -6.31
CA GLY A 118 -8.49 -6.35 -7.73
C GLY A 118 -7.35 -7.18 -8.30
N VAL A 119 -6.26 -7.35 -7.56
CA VAL A 119 -5.12 -8.21 -7.96
C VAL A 119 -5.56 -9.67 -8.09
N ASP A 120 -6.32 -10.19 -7.10
CA ASP A 120 -6.81 -11.58 -7.15
C ASP A 120 -7.74 -11.83 -8.34
N ILE A 121 -8.64 -10.89 -8.63
CA ILE A 121 -9.53 -10.99 -9.80
C ILE A 121 -8.71 -11.03 -11.09
N LEU A 122 -7.68 -10.19 -11.25
CA LEU A 122 -6.84 -10.19 -12.45
C LEU A 122 -6.07 -11.50 -12.63
N VAL A 123 -5.49 -12.04 -11.57
CA VAL A 123 -4.76 -13.31 -11.59
C VAL A 123 -5.72 -14.46 -11.91
N LYS A 124 -6.91 -14.49 -11.30
CA LYS A 124 -7.97 -15.46 -11.59
C LYS A 124 -8.42 -15.39 -13.05
N LYS A 125 -8.64 -14.19 -13.60
CA LYS A 125 -8.99 -14.00 -15.02
C LYS A 125 -7.90 -14.46 -15.97
N ALA A 126 -6.64 -14.32 -15.58
CA ALA A 126 -5.51 -14.83 -16.35
C ALA A 126 -5.43 -16.38 -16.34
N GLY A 127 -6.14 -17.03 -15.44
CA GLY A 127 -6.16 -18.50 -15.30
C GLY A 127 -4.86 -19.07 -14.76
N ILE A 128 -4.13 -18.27 -13.97
CA ILE A 128 -2.85 -18.66 -13.35
C ILE A 128 -2.93 -18.54 -11.82
N ALA A 129 -2.00 -19.18 -11.13
CA ALA A 129 -1.80 -19.01 -9.69
C ALA A 129 -0.72 -17.96 -9.41
N PHE A 130 -0.64 -17.43 -8.17
CA PHE A 130 0.35 -16.42 -7.79
C PHE A 130 1.80 -16.93 -7.90
N ASP A 131 2.04 -18.21 -7.70
CA ASP A 131 3.36 -18.82 -7.84
C ASP A 131 3.84 -18.88 -9.30
N GLU A 132 2.91 -18.88 -10.27
CA GLU A 132 3.19 -18.83 -11.71
C GLU A 132 3.49 -17.39 -12.22
N VAL A 133 3.25 -16.36 -11.40
CA VAL A 133 3.63 -14.98 -11.75
C VAL A 133 5.15 -14.83 -11.68
N ASP A 134 5.79 -14.44 -12.77
CA ASP A 134 7.24 -14.23 -12.81
C ASP A 134 7.67 -12.96 -12.07
N ASN A 135 7.01 -11.84 -12.32
CA ASN A 135 7.33 -10.54 -11.73
C ASN A 135 6.07 -9.74 -11.43
N CYS A 136 6.10 -8.98 -10.34
CA CYS A 136 5.12 -7.97 -9.97
C CYS A 136 5.78 -6.60 -10.04
N TYR A 137 5.41 -5.75 -10.98
CA TYR A 137 5.97 -4.41 -11.11
C TYR A 137 5.14 -3.39 -10.36
N LEU A 138 5.73 -2.77 -9.34
CA LEU A 138 5.10 -1.73 -8.54
C LEU A 138 5.48 -0.36 -9.08
N ALA A 139 4.57 0.25 -9.84
CA ALA A 139 4.77 1.54 -10.49
C ALA A 139 4.17 2.69 -9.67
N GLY A 140 4.66 3.91 -9.92
CA GLY A 140 4.20 5.15 -9.27
C GLY A 140 5.15 5.65 -8.18
N GLY A 141 4.96 6.89 -7.77
CA GLY A 141 5.82 7.55 -6.76
C GLY A 141 5.76 6.87 -5.39
N PHE A 142 4.59 6.39 -5.01
CA PHE A 142 4.37 5.60 -3.79
C PHE A 142 5.17 4.30 -3.80
N GLY A 143 5.15 3.56 -4.92
CA GLY A 143 5.82 2.27 -5.05
C GLY A 143 7.35 2.32 -4.94
N THR A 144 7.99 3.49 -5.15
CA THR A 144 9.45 3.61 -5.08
C THR A 144 10.02 3.61 -3.65
N LYS A 145 9.18 3.90 -2.66
CA LYS A 145 9.59 4.09 -1.25
C LYS A 145 8.96 3.07 -0.29
N ILE A 146 8.06 2.24 -0.78
CA ILE A 146 7.36 1.25 0.02
C ILE A 146 8.32 0.14 0.48
N ASP A 147 8.20 -0.27 1.74
CA ASP A 147 8.79 -1.52 2.21
C ASP A 147 7.92 -2.70 1.75
N ILE A 148 8.43 -3.47 0.79
CA ILE A 148 7.70 -4.58 0.17
C ILE A 148 7.35 -5.65 1.19
N LYS A 149 8.25 -5.97 2.12
CA LYS A 149 8.03 -6.96 3.18
C LYS A 149 6.88 -6.53 4.09
N LYS A 150 6.87 -5.26 4.50
CA LYS A 150 5.81 -4.71 5.36
C LYS A 150 4.48 -4.63 4.61
N ALA A 151 4.51 -4.22 3.34
CA ALA A 151 3.32 -4.20 2.48
C ALA A 151 2.72 -5.61 2.27
N ALA A 152 3.55 -6.63 2.08
CA ALA A 152 3.11 -8.01 2.03
C ALA A 152 2.64 -8.49 3.42
N GLY A 153 3.32 -8.07 4.47
CA GLY A 153 2.96 -8.38 5.85
C GLY A 153 1.56 -7.92 6.24
N ILE A 154 1.11 -6.75 5.81
CA ILE A 154 -0.26 -6.27 6.03
C ILE A 154 -1.27 -6.77 4.98
N GLY A 155 -0.84 -7.56 3.99
CA GLY A 155 -1.69 -8.14 2.95
C GLY A 155 -2.04 -7.19 1.80
N LEU A 156 -1.35 -6.07 1.63
CA LEU A 156 -1.50 -5.19 0.46
C LEU A 156 -0.93 -5.85 -0.81
N ILE A 157 0.21 -6.53 -0.67
CA ILE A 157 0.83 -7.34 -1.73
C ILE A 157 0.62 -8.81 -1.36
N PRO A 158 0.23 -9.69 -2.31
CA PRO A 158 0.21 -11.13 -2.08
C PRO A 158 1.56 -11.63 -1.56
N LYS A 159 1.55 -12.49 -0.56
CA LYS A 159 2.78 -13.00 0.07
C LYS A 159 3.68 -13.72 -0.94
N GLU A 160 3.07 -14.43 -1.87
CA GLU A 160 3.72 -15.16 -2.95
C GLU A 160 4.48 -14.23 -3.91
N LEU A 161 4.07 -12.96 -3.98
CA LEU A 161 4.69 -11.94 -4.81
C LEU A 161 5.73 -11.07 -4.08
N GLU A 162 5.91 -11.24 -2.77
CA GLU A 162 6.87 -10.43 -1.99
C GLU A 162 8.25 -10.40 -2.65
N MET A 163 8.83 -11.58 -2.91
CA MET A 163 10.16 -11.71 -3.51
C MET A 163 10.20 -11.44 -5.02
N LYS A 164 9.04 -11.35 -5.66
CA LYS A 164 8.89 -11.10 -7.10
C LYS A 164 8.51 -9.65 -7.40
N THR A 165 8.30 -8.83 -6.36
CA THR A 165 7.88 -7.43 -6.49
C THR A 165 9.08 -6.53 -6.74
N ILE A 166 9.00 -5.76 -7.84
CA ILE A 166 10.06 -4.87 -8.33
C ILE A 166 9.50 -3.45 -8.42
N PRO A 167 9.98 -2.51 -7.59
CA PRO A 167 9.65 -1.09 -7.76
C PRO A 167 10.26 -0.54 -9.06
N VAL A 168 9.42 0.04 -9.92
CA VAL A 168 9.84 0.54 -11.24
C VAL A 168 9.66 2.05 -11.41
N GLY A 169 9.32 2.77 -10.34
CA GLY A 169 9.21 4.22 -10.36
C GLY A 169 8.01 4.76 -11.14
N ASN A 170 8.10 6.00 -11.60
CA ASN A 170 7.02 6.67 -12.31
C ASN A 170 7.01 6.25 -13.79
N THR A 171 6.36 5.14 -14.09
CA THR A 171 6.27 4.59 -15.45
C THR A 171 5.39 5.43 -16.37
N VAL A 172 4.39 6.16 -15.83
CA VAL A 172 3.56 7.08 -16.62
C VAL A 172 4.41 8.20 -17.18
N LEU A 173 5.24 8.82 -16.36
CA LEU A 173 6.17 9.86 -16.82
C LEU A 173 7.19 9.30 -17.81
N ALA A 174 7.73 8.11 -17.56
CA ALA A 174 8.67 7.46 -18.46
C ALA A 174 8.02 7.18 -19.84
N GLY A 175 6.84 6.56 -19.86
CA GLY A 175 6.10 6.27 -21.09
C GLY A 175 5.71 7.54 -21.86
N THR A 176 5.23 8.57 -21.17
CA THR A 176 4.93 9.87 -21.78
C THR A 176 6.16 10.46 -22.48
N LYS A 177 7.32 10.38 -21.83
CA LYS A 177 8.59 10.85 -22.41
C LYS A 177 8.96 10.09 -23.68
N GLU A 178 8.79 8.77 -23.71
CA GLU A 178 9.07 7.94 -24.90
C GLU A 178 8.16 8.33 -26.09
N VAL A 179 6.88 8.58 -25.80
CA VAL A 179 5.92 9.06 -26.80
C VAL A 179 6.30 10.46 -27.33
N LEU A 180 6.60 11.41 -26.42
CA LEU A 180 6.98 12.77 -26.81
C LEU A 180 8.28 12.81 -27.63
N LEU A 181 9.21 11.89 -27.38
CA LEU A 181 10.45 11.75 -28.15
C LEU A 181 10.26 10.93 -29.44
N SER A 182 9.03 10.59 -29.79
CA SER A 182 8.68 9.77 -30.97
C SER A 182 9.41 8.40 -31.00
N ARG A 183 9.70 7.83 -29.83
CA ARG A 183 10.29 6.50 -29.72
C ARG A 183 9.25 5.38 -29.73
N ILE A 184 7.99 5.74 -29.48
CA ILE A 184 6.82 4.87 -29.61
C ILE A 184 5.90 5.53 -30.63
N SER A 185 5.55 4.81 -31.68
CA SER A 185 4.66 5.28 -32.74
C SER A 185 3.19 5.31 -32.29
N LYS A 186 2.36 6.06 -33.01
CA LYS A 186 0.93 6.10 -32.72
C LYS A 186 0.28 4.73 -32.95
N GLU A 187 0.71 4.01 -33.97
CA GLU A 187 0.24 2.65 -34.27
C GLU A 187 0.57 1.65 -33.16
N GLU A 188 1.75 1.76 -32.55
CA GLU A 188 2.12 0.93 -31.39
C GLU A 188 1.25 1.24 -30.18
N LEU A 189 0.93 2.51 -29.91
CA LEU A 189 0.02 2.90 -28.82
C LEU A 189 -1.39 2.36 -29.06
N GLU A 190 -1.93 2.51 -30.27
CA GLU A 190 -3.24 1.98 -30.64
C GLU A 190 -3.28 0.45 -30.47
N LYS A 191 -2.20 -0.24 -30.86
CA LYS A 191 -2.06 -1.69 -30.67
C LYS A 191 -2.09 -2.08 -29.18
N ILE A 192 -1.38 -1.35 -28.32
CA ILE A 192 -1.40 -1.59 -26.86
C ILE A 192 -2.81 -1.40 -26.30
N GLN A 193 -3.50 -0.34 -26.71
CA GLN A 193 -4.88 -0.08 -26.30
C GLN A 193 -5.84 -1.21 -26.70
N THR A 194 -5.73 -1.72 -27.92
CA THR A 194 -6.59 -2.82 -28.41
C THR A 194 -6.31 -4.17 -27.74
N MET A 195 -5.14 -4.33 -27.12
CA MET A 195 -4.79 -5.53 -26.34
C MET A 195 -5.36 -5.53 -24.92
N ALA A 196 -5.83 -4.38 -24.44
CA ALA A 196 -6.37 -4.22 -23.10
C ALA A 196 -7.82 -4.72 -23.04
N ASP A 197 -8.06 -5.69 -22.18
CA ASP A 197 -9.39 -6.18 -21.81
C ASP A 197 -9.72 -5.64 -20.40
N VAL A 198 -10.69 -4.72 -20.35
CA VAL A 198 -11.03 -3.99 -19.13
C VAL A 198 -12.01 -4.79 -18.30
N ILE A 199 -11.60 -5.16 -17.10
CA ILE A 199 -12.42 -5.88 -16.12
C ILE A 199 -13.11 -4.86 -15.21
N ASN A 200 -14.45 -4.89 -15.20
CA ASN A 200 -15.25 -4.11 -14.26
C ASN A 200 -15.43 -4.90 -12.96
N LEU A 201 -14.72 -4.51 -11.90
CA LEU A 201 -14.77 -5.22 -10.62
C LEU A 201 -16.18 -5.28 -10.01
N ALA A 202 -17.04 -4.30 -10.28
CA ALA A 202 -18.41 -4.29 -9.77
C ALA A 202 -19.31 -5.38 -10.39
N GLU A 203 -18.89 -5.95 -11.52
CA GLU A 203 -19.60 -7.04 -12.22
C GLU A 203 -19.03 -8.42 -11.87
N GLU A 204 -17.92 -8.47 -11.12
CA GLU A 204 -17.28 -9.72 -10.71
C GLU A 204 -17.93 -10.27 -9.44
N ASN A 205 -18.55 -11.44 -9.52
CA ASN A 205 -19.29 -12.06 -8.43
C ASN A 205 -18.47 -12.25 -7.14
N ASP A 206 -17.16 -12.48 -7.27
CA ASP A 206 -16.28 -12.78 -6.16
C ASP A 206 -15.66 -11.50 -5.54
N PHE A 207 -15.83 -10.33 -6.16
CA PHE A 207 -15.13 -9.12 -5.72
C PHE A 207 -15.52 -8.72 -4.30
N GLU A 208 -16.81 -8.73 -3.98
CA GLU A 208 -17.30 -8.35 -2.64
C GLU A 208 -16.78 -9.30 -1.55
N GLU A 209 -16.81 -10.61 -1.81
CA GLU A 209 -16.29 -11.62 -0.87
C GLU A 209 -14.79 -11.46 -0.65
N LEU A 210 -14.01 -11.29 -1.72
CA LEU A 210 -12.57 -11.04 -1.64
C LEU A 210 -12.28 -9.72 -0.91
N TYR A 211 -12.99 -8.65 -1.24
CA TYR A 211 -12.83 -7.37 -0.57
C TYR A 211 -13.05 -7.48 0.94
N LEU A 212 -14.14 -8.12 1.37
CA LEU A 212 -14.44 -8.33 2.80
C LEU A 212 -13.38 -9.21 3.47
N SER A 213 -12.93 -10.28 2.80
CA SER A 213 -11.89 -11.18 3.35
C SER A 213 -10.54 -10.48 3.53
N TYR A 214 -10.25 -9.47 2.72
CA TYR A 214 -9.01 -8.68 2.82
C TYR A 214 -9.11 -7.44 3.70
N MET A 215 -10.25 -7.20 4.36
CA MET A 215 -10.35 -6.13 5.36
C MET A 215 -9.49 -6.42 6.59
N ASP A 216 -9.25 -7.69 6.93
CA ASP A 216 -8.39 -8.08 8.03
C ASP A 216 -6.92 -7.70 7.78
N SER A 217 -6.17 -7.51 8.85
CA SER A 217 -4.74 -7.17 8.79
C SER A 217 -3.83 -8.38 8.55
N VAL A 218 -4.41 -9.56 8.31
CA VAL A 218 -3.72 -10.82 7.99
C VAL A 218 -4.22 -11.34 6.65
N SER A 219 -3.30 -11.76 5.78
CA SER A 219 -3.65 -12.57 4.62
C SER A 219 -3.93 -14.00 5.11
N TYR A 220 -5.18 -14.44 5.07
CA TYR A 220 -5.52 -15.83 5.30
C TYR A 220 -4.96 -16.69 4.15
N THR A 221 -3.76 -17.23 4.33
CA THR A 221 -3.20 -18.25 3.45
C THR A 221 -3.63 -19.68 3.82
N HIS A 222 -4.60 -19.84 4.72
CA HIS A 222 -5.09 -21.16 5.15
C HIS A 222 -6.62 -21.25 5.15
N LEU A 223 -7.22 -21.24 3.96
CA LEU A 223 -8.42 -22.00 3.70
C LEU A 223 -8.09 -23.06 2.65
N THR A 224 -7.28 -24.03 3.04
CA THR A 224 -7.31 -25.36 2.44
C THR A 224 -8.50 -26.10 3.04
N LEU A 225 -9.58 -26.21 2.27
CA LEU A 225 -10.55 -27.28 2.41
C LEU A 225 -9.99 -28.53 1.77
#